data_9f3103204ae28471d4a1fa192db88b68
#
_entry.id   9f3103204ae28471d4a1fa192db88b68
#
_cell.length_a   1.000
_cell.length_b   1.000
_cell.length_c   1.000
_cell.angle_alpha   90.00
_cell.angle_beta   90.00
_cell.angle_gamma   90.00
#
_symmetry.space_group_name_H-M   'P 1'
#
loop_
_entity.id
_entity.type
_entity.pdbx_description
1 polymer ?
#
loop_
_entity_poly.entity_id
_entity_poly.type
_entity_poly.pdbx_seq_one_letter_code
_entity_poly.pdbx_strand_id
1 'polypeptide(L)'
;MQETFDDIAAQGFDSVRLPVDFSSNTSDTAPYAIDETLLSYLDTVVKNTLRAGMTIIIDFHQACRLGDTSLYTDPDTVSPKYLAIWQQLAEHYKEYPDRVVFEAINEPAVNTTTFTSAKLMELQEKVLEIVRKTSETRKLMVATGSNNSVRAIENITQNLINDKNVIAAVHCYWPMSFTHQGANWIKNDDGTLKYPGGVKYTAAAKAEVESAIKICKDFSEKNNMAVWLGEFGVYQGGGAAAEDVQAYLSDFTKLCGESKISWCYWEYNVGFGAYDESTGWRDNVLAGLGLGQ
;
A
#
# COMPACT_ATOMS: atom_id res chain seq x y z
N MET A 1 -2.40 16.07 16.40
CA MET A 1 -1.75 15.37 15.27
C MET A 1 -0.40 14.76 15.66
N GLN A 2 0.59 15.47 16.28
CA GLN A 2 1.85 14.85 16.73
C GLN A 2 1.60 13.69 17.71
N GLU A 3 0.74 13.89 18.68
CA GLU A 3 0.37 12.87 19.68
C GLU A 3 -0.11 11.56 19.05
N THR A 4 -0.80 11.62 17.92
CA THR A 4 -1.24 10.43 17.18
C THR A 4 -0.06 9.62 16.65
N PHE A 5 0.95 10.30 16.08
CA PHE A 5 2.14 9.60 15.57
C PHE A 5 3.04 9.08 16.69
N ASP A 6 3.12 9.82 17.81
CA ASP A 6 3.84 9.38 18.99
C ASP A 6 3.17 8.14 19.62
N ASP A 7 1.83 8.10 19.63
CA ASP A 7 1.06 6.96 20.11
C ASP A 7 1.24 5.73 19.19
N ILE A 8 1.16 5.90 17.87
CA ILE A 8 1.44 4.82 16.89
C ILE A 8 2.87 4.25 17.11
N ALA A 9 3.87 5.12 17.24
CA ALA A 9 5.24 4.69 17.50
C ALA A 9 5.38 3.98 18.86
N ALA A 10 4.65 4.43 19.89
CA ALA A 10 4.64 3.80 21.22
C ALA A 10 4.07 2.37 21.21
N GLN A 11 3.19 2.04 20.25
CA GLN A 11 2.74 0.65 20.05
C GLN A 11 3.79 -0.24 19.38
N GLY A 12 4.88 0.32 18.86
CA GLY A 12 5.97 -0.41 18.22
C GLY A 12 5.94 -0.40 16.69
N PHE A 13 5.05 0.38 16.07
CA PHE A 13 5.11 0.60 14.61
C PHE A 13 6.33 1.46 14.26
N ASP A 14 7.01 1.12 13.16
CA ASP A 14 8.20 1.82 12.67
C ASP A 14 7.95 2.60 11.37
N SER A 15 6.76 2.49 10.82
CA SER A 15 6.39 3.13 9.56
C SER A 15 4.90 3.47 9.49
N VAL A 16 4.59 4.49 8.70
CA VAL A 16 3.23 4.90 8.33
C VAL A 16 3.15 4.97 6.82
N ARG A 17 2.18 4.28 6.23
CA ARG A 17 1.77 4.47 4.84
C ARG A 17 0.63 5.49 4.81
N LEU A 18 0.79 6.53 4.01
CA LEU A 18 -0.16 7.62 3.87
C LEU A 18 -0.83 7.59 2.50
N PRO A 19 -2.06 7.07 2.39
CA PRO A 19 -2.86 7.14 1.17
C PRO A 19 -3.22 8.58 0.82
N VAL A 20 -2.88 9.04 -0.40
CA VAL A 20 -3.14 10.41 -0.83
C VAL A 20 -3.89 10.45 -2.15
N ASP A 21 -4.98 11.19 -2.20
CA ASP A 21 -5.65 11.56 -3.45
C ASP A 21 -5.00 12.83 -4.04
N PHE A 22 -3.93 12.63 -4.79
CA PHE A 22 -3.30 13.72 -5.53
C PHE A 22 -4.16 14.21 -6.69
N SER A 23 -4.93 13.32 -7.30
CA SER A 23 -5.65 13.62 -8.53
C SER A 23 -6.69 14.73 -8.36
N SER A 24 -7.47 14.64 -7.27
CA SER A 24 -8.52 15.63 -6.96
C SER A 24 -7.96 16.94 -6.42
N ASN A 25 -6.70 16.96 -6.01
CA ASN A 25 -6.00 18.12 -5.43
C ASN A 25 -4.88 18.64 -6.33
N THR A 26 -5.04 18.48 -7.63
CA THR A 26 -4.07 18.95 -8.65
C THR A 26 -4.83 19.57 -9.80
N SER A 27 -4.34 20.71 -10.31
CA SER A 27 -4.92 21.38 -11.48
C SER A 27 -5.07 20.43 -12.67
N ASP A 28 -6.16 20.55 -13.41
CA ASP A 28 -6.38 19.80 -14.65
C ASP A 28 -5.70 20.44 -15.87
N THR A 29 -5.04 21.59 -15.69
CA THR A 29 -4.30 22.27 -16.74
C THR A 29 -2.81 22.30 -16.44
N ALA A 30 -1.98 22.13 -17.47
CA ALA A 30 -0.52 22.25 -17.31
C ALA A 30 -0.14 23.60 -16.66
N PRO A 31 0.83 23.61 -15.74
CA PRO A 31 1.76 22.53 -15.39
C PRO A 31 1.24 21.47 -14.39
N TYR A 32 -0.07 21.35 -14.19
CA TYR A 32 -0.70 20.42 -13.26
C TYR A 32 -0.23 20.63 -11.82
N ALA A 33 -0.32 21.88 -11.35
CA ALA A 33 0.15 22.24 -10.01
C ALA A 33 -0.64 21.52 -8.92
N ILE A 34 0.06 20.91 -7.98
CA ILE A 34 -0.53 20.33 -6.76
C ILE A 34 -1.00 21.51 -5.88
N ASP A 35 -2.17 21.35 -5.24
CA ASP A 35 -2.70 22.34 -4.31
C ASP A 35 -1.73 22.58 -3.14
N GLU A 36 -1.42 23.86 -2.87
CA GLU A 36 -0.49 24.25 -1.79
C GLU A 36 -0.99 23.82 -0.39
N THR A 37 -2.32 23.76 -0.21
CA THR A 37 -2.92 23.31 1.05
C THR A 37 -2.64 21.84 1.26
N LEU A 38 -2.77 21.01 0.22
CA LEU A 38 -2.41 19.59 0.28
C LEU A 38 -0.91 19.43 0.60
N LEU A 39 -0.01 20.14 -0.10
CA LEU A 39 1.43 20.06 0.17
C LEU A 39 1.78 20.46 1.61
N SER A 40 1.17 21.53 2.12
CA SER A 40 1.36 21.98 3.50
C SER A 40 0.88 20.94 4.52
N TYR A 41 -0.24 20.28 4.23
CA TYR A 41 -0.76 19.20 5.07
C TYR A 41 0.17 17.98 5.04
N LEU A 42 0.61 17.57 3.85
CA LEU A 42 1.57 16.47 3.67
C LEU A 42 2.87 16.73 4.44
N ASP A 43 3.41 17.95 4.33
CA ASP A 43 4.60 18.37 5.07
C ASP A 43 4.43 18.22 6.59
N THR A 44 3.24 18.55 7.08
CA THR A 44 2.91 18.40 8.50
C THR A 44 2.91 16.94 8.91
N VAL A 45 2.27 16.07 8.11
CA VAL A 45 2.23 14.63 8.36
C VAL A 45 3.63 14.01 8.28
N VAL A 46 4.40 14.35 7.23
CA VAL A 46 5.77 13.88 7.04
C VAL A 46 6.65 14.27 8.23
N LYS A 47 6.62 15.54 8.65
CA LYS A 47 7.42 16.04 9.79
C LYS A 47 7.03 15.35 11.09
N ASN A 48 5.74 15.13 11.35
CA ASN A 48 5.27 14.47 12.58
C ASN A 48 5.68 13.01 12.61
N THR A 49 5.56 12.28 11.48
CA THR A 49 5.99 10.88 11.36
C THR A 49 7.50 10.75 11.59
N LEU A 50 8.30 11.59 10.92
CA LEU A 50 9.76 11.58 11.08
C LEU A 50 10.19 11.94 12.51
N ARG A 51 9.49 12.87 13.18
CA ARG A 51 9.75 13.27 14.57
C ARG A 51 9.45 12.13 15.54
N ALA A 52 8.41 11.35 15.29
CA ALA A 52 8.09 10.13 16.04
C ALA A 52 9.08 8.97 15.79
N GLY A 53 10.12 9.19 14.95
CA GLY A 53 11.14 8.18 14.65
C GLY A 53 10.78 7.21 13.53
N MET A 54 9.60 7.33 12.92
CA MET A 54 9.08 6.41 11.92
C MET A 54 9.47 6.78 10.48
N THR A 55 9.34 5.82 9.58
CA THR A 55 9.39 5.98 8.12
C THR A 55 8.01 6.38 7.62
N ILE A 56 7.94 7.29 6.64
CA ILE A 56 6.70 7.65 5.94
C ILE A 56 6.72 7.17 4.50
N ILE A 57 5.69 6.45 4.09
CA ILE A 57 5.45 6.06 2.69
C ILE A 57 4.34 6.95 2.15
N ILE A 58 4.66 7.81 1.19
CA ILE A 58 3.68 8.65 0.49
C ILE A 58 3.16 7.86 -0.70
N ASP A 59 1.90 7.47 -0.62
CA ASP A 59 1.24 6.61 -1.60
C ASP A 59 0.33 7.42 -2.53
N PHE A 60 0.52 7.25 -3.84
CA PHE A 60 -0.42 7.74 -4.85
C PHE A 60 -1.65 6.83 -4.88
N HIS A 61 -2.62 7.07 -3.99
CA HIS A 61 -3.67 6.09 -3.69
C HIS A 61 -4.79 6.03 -4.71
N GLN A 62 -5.29 7.18 -5.14
CA GLN A 62 -6.41 7.23 -6.08
C GLN A 62 -5.94 7.22 -7.55
N ALA A 63 -6.77 6.62 -8.43
CA ALA A 63 -6.50 6.67 -9.86
C ALA A 63 -6.34 8.12 -10.34
N CYS A 64 -5.23 8.43 -11.02
CA CYS A 64 -5.05 9.75 -11.62
C CYS A 64 -6.14 10.01 -12.67
N ARG A 65 -6.73 11.20 -12.63
CA ARG A 65 -7.79 11.64 -13.54
C ARG A 65 -7.48 12.99 -14.15
N LEU A 66 -8.02 13.21 -15.34
CA LEU A 66 -8.07 14.50 -16.02
C LEU A 66 -9.52 14.71 -16.46
N GLY A 67 -10.28 15.55 -15.74
CA GLY A 67 -11.73 15.57 -15.85
C GLY A 67 -12.34 14.18 -15.56
N ASP A 68 -13.22 13.72 -16.45
CA ASP A 68 -13.87 12.40 -16.33
C ASP A 68 -12.99 11.22 -16.78
N THR A 69 -11.83 11.50 -17.41
CA THR A 69 -10.93 10.48 -17.93
C THR A 69 -9.94 10.02 -16.86
N SER A 70 -9.77 8.71 -16.71
CA SER A 70 -8.82 8.14 -15.75
C SER A 70 -7.58 7.56 -16.44
N LEU A 71 -6.50 7.42 -15.69
CA LEU A 71 -5.27 6.75 -16.13
C LEU A 71 -5.54 5.31 -16.65
N TYR A 72 -6.60 4.66 -16.16
CA TYR A 72 -6.95 3.29 -16.55
C TYR A 72 -7.79 3.22 -17.82
N THR A 73 -8.49 4.29 -18.17
CA THR A 73 -9.35 4.35 -19.37
C THR A 73 -8.65 4.99 -20.56
N ASP A 74 -7.80 5.98 -20.32
CA ASP A 74 -6.97 6.63 -21.35
C ASP A 74 -5.62 7.06 -20.78
N PRO A 75 -4.67 6.13 -20.69
CA PRO A 75 -3.36 6.41 -20.10
C PRO A 75 -2.57 7.45 -20.87
N ASP A 76 -2.73 7.56 -22.18
CA ASP A 76 -1.94 8.50 -22.98
C ASP A 76 -2.35 9.95 -22.71
N THR A 77 -3.63 10.20 -22.52
CA THR A 77 -4.14 11.52 -22.15
C THR A 77 -3.82 11.90 -20.70
N VAL A 78 -3.85 10.95 -19.76
CA VAL A 78 -3.73 11.23 -18.31
C VAL A 78 -2.30 11.13 -17.78
N SER A 79 -1.43 10.33 -18.42
CA SER A 79 -0.03 10.15 -17.97
C SER A 79 0.76 11.47 -17.80
N PRO A 80 0.59 12.51 -18.64
CA PRO A 80 1.29 13.78 -18.43
C PRO A 80 0.99 14.41 -17.06
N LYS A 81 -0.27 14.39 -16.60
CA LYS A 81 -0.65 14.87 -15.26
C LYS A 81 -0.03 14.01 -14.17
N TYR A 82 -0.14 12.70 -14.28
CA TYR A 82 0.43 11.74 -13.32
C TYR A 82 1.94 11.93 -13.15
N LEU A 83 2.69 12.04 -14.24
CA LEU A 83 4.14 12.25 -14.22
C LEU A 83 4.52 13.65 -13.70
N ALA A 84 3.73 14.69 -14.02
CA ALA A 84 3.96 16.04 -13.50
C ALA A 84 3.75 16.13 -11.98
N ILE A 85 2.81 15.37 -11.42
CA ILE A 85 2.64 15.23 -9.97
C ILE A 85 3.90 14.60 -9.35
N TRP A 86 4.39 13.49 -9.91
CA TRP A 86 5.61 12.84 -9.41
C TRP A 86 6.84 13.74 -9.53
N GLN A 87 6.95 14.55 -10.58
CA GLN A 87 8.04 15.52 -10.72
C GLN A 87 8.02 16.57 -9.61
N GLN A 88 6.84 17.09 -9.25
CA GLN A 88 6.67 18.05 -8.16
C GLN A 88 7.00 17.41 -6.81
N LEU A 89 6.51 16.19 -6.54
CA LEU A 89 6.80 15.46 -5.28
C LEU A 89 8.28 15.14 -5.15
N ALA A 90 8.93 14.64 -6.20
CA ALA A 90 10.35 14.33 -6.20
C ALA A 90 11.20 15.58 -5.91
N GLU A 91 10.87 16.71 -6.52
CA GLU A 91 11.56 17.99 -6.27
C GLU A 91 11.28 18.52 -4.87
N HIS A 92 10.02 18.46 -4.41
CA HIS A 92 9.62 18.97 -3.10
C HIS A 92 10.31 18.25 -1.95
N TYR A 93 10.45 16.91 -2.05
CA TYR A 93 11.03 16.07 -0.99
C TYR A 93 12.51 15.72 -1.20
N LYS A 94 13.21 16.31 -2.18
CA LYS A 94 14.61 15.94 -2.51
C LYS A 94 15.58 16.06 -1.33
N GLU A 95 15.41 17.08 -0.48
CA GLU A 95 16.28 17.32 0.70
C GLU A 95 15.81 16.58 1.97
N TYR A 96 14.69 15.84 1.92
CA TYR A 96 14.21 15.08 3.04
C TYR A 96 14.99 13.76 3.18
N PRO A 97 15.09 13.19 4.39
CA PRO A 97 15.83 11.95 4.63
C PRO A 97 15.23 10.75 3.87
N ASP A 98 16.04 9.68 3.71
CA ASP A 98 15.63 8.43 3.03
C ASP A 98 14.47 7.69 3.72
N ARG A 99 14.08 8.13 4.92
CA ARG A 99 12.85 7.69 5.60
C ARG A 99 11.56 8.27 5.00
N VAL A 100 11.64 9.20 4.04
CA VAL A 100 10.53 9.55 3.16
C VAL A 100 10.61 8.63 1.96
N VAL A 101 9.65 7.76 1.78
CA VAL A 101 9.57 6.75 0.73
C VAL A 101 8.40 7.08 -0.19
N PHE A 102 8.51 6.79 -1.47
CA PHE A 102 7.44 6.99 -2.44
C PHE A 102 6.85 5.64 -2.86
N GLU A 103 5.52 5.60 -2.99
CA GLU A 103 4.80 4.49 -3.59
C GLU A 103 4.15 4.98 -4.88
N ALA A 104 4.60 4.46 -6.01
CA ALA A 104 4.28 5.00 -7.34
C ALA A 104 2.79 5.03 -7.63
N ILE A 105 2.07 3.98 -7.28
CA ILE A 105 0.62 3.88 -7.49
C ILE A 105 0.04 2.74 -6.65
N ASN A 106 -1.10 3.00 -6.01
CA ASN A 106 -1.88 2.00 -5.29
C ASN A 106 -2.77 1.19 -6.23
N GLU A 107 -2.79 -0.12 -6.06
CA GLU A 107 -3.76 -1.08 -6.63
C GLU A 107 -4.20 -0.80 -8.08
N PRO A 108 -3.26 -0.66 -9.01
CA PRO A 108 -3.61 -0.31 -10.38
C PRO A 108 -4.49 -1.38 -11.04
N ALA A 109 -5.65 -0.95 -11.53
CA ALA A 109 -6.62 -1.77 -12.21
C ALA A 109 -6.18 -2.04 -13.66
N VAL A 110 -5.18 -2.91 -13.83
CA VAL A 110 -4.72 -3.29 -15.17
C VAL A 110 -5.78 -4.09 -15.92
N ASN A 111 -5.84 -3.88 -17.22
CA ASN A 111 -6.73 -4.59 -18.14
C ASN A 111 -5.97 -5.08 -19.38
N THR A 112 -6.64 -5.75 -20.28
CA THR A 112 -6.00 -6.37 -21.45
C THR A 112 -5.91 -5.47 -22.68
N THR A 113 -6.49 -4.27 -22.64
CA THR A 113 -6.66 -3.42 -23.83
C THR A 113 -6.03 -2.05 -23.73
N THR A 114 -6.31 -1.28 -22.66
CA THR A 114 -5.88 0.12 -22.53
C THR A 114 -4.77 0.31 -21.51
N PHE A 115 -5.01 -0.09 -20.26
CA PHE A 115 -4.03 0.02 -19.20
C PHE A 115 -3.47 -1.37 -18.85
N THR A 116 -2.57 -1.84 -19.70
CA THR A 116 -1.96 -3.17 -19.56
C THR A 116 -0.86 -3.19 -18.49
N SER A 117 -0.45 -4.39 -18.05
CA SER A 117 0.72 -4.53 -17.16
C SER A 117 1.97 -3.90 -17.76
N ALA A 118 2.17 -4.01 -19.09
CA ALA A 118 3.31 -3.36 -19.75
C ALA A 118 3.23 -1.84 -19.67
N LYS A 119 2.04 -1.24 -19.84
CA LYS A 119 1.85 0.20 -19.72
C LYS A 119 2.07 0.68 -18.28
N LEU A 120 1.62 -0.08 -17.29
CA LEU A 120 1.90 0.19 -15.88
C LEU A 120 3.40 0.21 -15.61
N MET A 121 4.13 -0.81 -16.08
CA MET A 121 5.59 -0.88 -15.87
C MET A 121 6.31 0.29 -16.54
N GLU A 122 5.96 0.63 -17.79
CA GLU A 122 6.48 1.81 -18.49
C GLU A 122 6.30 3.10 -17.69
N LEU A 123 5.12 3.30 -17.09
CA LEU A 123 4.86 4.48 -16.27
C LEU A 123 5.67 4.50 -14.98
N GLN A 124 5.83 3.36 -14.32
CA GLN A 124 6.64 3.26 -13.11
C GLN A 124 8.14 3.45 -13.41
N GLU A 125 8.63 2.99 -14.55
CA GLU A 125 10.00 3.29 -15.02
C GLU A 125 10.20 4.80 -15.22
N LYS A 126 9.23 5.51 -15.80
CA LYS A 126 9.26 6.97 -15.92
C LYS A 126 9.23 7.69 -14.56
N VAL A 127 8.46 7.18 -13.60
CA VAL A 127 8.50 7.68 -12.21
C VAL A 127 9.88 7.47 -11.60
N LEU A 128 10.48 6.29 -11.79
CA LEU A 128 11.83 6.00 -11.33
C LEU A 128 12.85 7.00 -11.93
N GLU A 129 12.79 7.26 -13.24
CA GLU A 129 13.65 8.25 -13.90
C GLU A 129 13.49 9.66 -13.28
N ILE A 130 12.25 10.06 -12.96
CA ILE A 130 11.96 11.34 -12.31
C ILE A 130 12.60 11.38 -10.92
N VAL A 131 12.39 10.35 -10.10
CA VAL A 131 12.93 10.27 -8.74
C VAL A 131 14.46 10.26 -8.76
N ARG A 132 15.09 9.55 -9.70
CA ARG A 132 16.56 9.48 -9.80
C ARG A 132 17.22 10.77 -10.23
N LYS A 133 16.49 11.72 -10.86
CA LYS A 133 17.00 13.06 -11.14
C LYS A 133 17.18 13.92 -9.88
N THR A 134 16.44 13.61 -8.80
CA THR A 134 16.47 14.38 -7.55
C THR A 134 17.18 13.63 -6.42
N SER A 135 17.19 12.30 -6.44
CA SER A 135 17.82 11.47 -5.40
C SER A 135 18.17 10.09 -5.94
N GLU A 136 19.44 9.71 -5.79
CA GLU A 136 19.93 8.37 -6.14
C GLU A 136 19.48 7.31 -5.14
N THR A 137 19.16 7.70 -3.89
CA THR A 137 18.88 6.79 -2.77
C THR A 137 17.42 6.71 -2.38
N ARG A 138 16.56 7.64 -2.85
CA ARG A 138 15.13 7.65 -2.52
C ARG A 138 14.49 6.32 -2.86
N LYS A 139 13.90 5.65 -1.86
CA LYS A 139 13.17 4.40 -2.09
C LYS A 139 11.89 4.67 -2.87
N LEU A 140 11.67 3.85 -3.88
CA LEU A 140 10.44 3.85 -4.68
C LEU A 140 9.80 2.47 -4.62
N MET A 141 8.58 2.40 -4.12
CA MET A 141 7.75 1.21 -4.16
C MET A 141 6.97 1.16 -5.46
N VAL A 142 6.99 0.01 -6.13
CA VAL A 142 6.35 -0.19 -7.43
C VAL A 142 5.29 -1.28 -7.36
N ALA A 143 4.12 -1.00 -7.91
CA ALA A 143 2.98 -1.90 -7.94
C ALA A 143 3.20 -3.05 -8.92
N THR A 144 2.71 -4.23 -8.60
CA THR A 144 2.78 -5.44 -9.45
C THR A 144 1.71 -5.48 -10.53
N GLY A 145 0.65 -4.68 -10.40
CA GLY A 145 -0.56 -4.72 -11.19
C GLY A 145 -1.63 -5.64 -10.58
N SER A 146 -2.80 -5.69 -11.22
CA SER A 146 -3.94 -6.49 -10.74
C SER A 146 -4.23 -6.27 -9.25
N ASN A 147 -4.36 -4.99 -8.85
CA ASN A 147 -4.56 -4.56 -7.46
C ASN A 147 -3.41 -5.00 -6.53
N ASN A 148 -2.18 -4.78 -6.95
CA ASN A 148 -0.96 -5.19 -6.23
C ASN A 148 -0.91 -6.68 -5.87
N SER A 149 -1.55 -7.52 -6.67
CA SER A 149 -1.62 -8.96 -6.42
C SER A 149 -0.22 -9.60 -6.31
N VAL A 150 -0.02 -10.43 -5.30
CA VAL A 150 1.20 -11.25 -5.16
C VAL A 150 1.44 -12.13 -6.39
N ARG A 151 0.38 -12.58 -7.09
CA ARG A 151 0.50 -13.39 -8.32
C ARG A 151 1.01 -12.61 -9.53
N ALA A 152 0.93 -11.28 -9.49
CA ALA A 152 1.38 -10.42 -10.57
C ALA A 152 2.83 -9.92 -10.38
N ILE A 153 3.53 -10.37 -9.34
CA ILE A 153 4.87 -9.88 -8.98
C ILE A 153 5.91 -10.08 -10.10
N GLU A 154 5.78 -11.12 -10.89
CA GLU A 154 6.67 -11.39 -12.04
C GLU A 154 6.47 -10.41 -13.21
N ASN A 155 5.48 -9.50 -13.16
CA ASN A 155 5.33 -8.44 -14.15
C ASN A 155 6.39 -7.34 -14.02
N ILE A 156 7.06 -7.23 -12.86
CA ILE A 156 8.07 -6.19 -12.61
C ILE A 156 9.23 -6.38 -13.59
N THR A 157 9.55 -5.31 -14.31
CA THR A 157 10.58 -5.35 -15.37
C THR A 157 11.99 -5.40 -14.81
N GLN A 158 12.91 -5.88 -15.63
CA GLN A 158 14.33 -5.94 -15.26
C GLN A 158 14.92 -4.55 -14.97
N ASN A 159 14.42 -3.48 -15.61
CA ASN A 159 14.85 -2.12 -15.35
C ASN A 159 14.53 -1.70 -13.90
N LEU A 160 13.33 -2.00 -13.41
CA LEU A 160 12.95 -1.74 -12.03
C LEU A 160 13.72 -2.63 -11.04
N ILE A 161 13.93 -3.92 -11.37
CA ILE A 161 14.68 -4.87 -10.55
C ILE A 161 16.14 -4.45 -10.38
N ASN A 162 16.75 -3.87 -11.40
CA ASN A 162 18.16 -3.49 -11.37
C ASN A 162 18.47 -2.30 -10.45
N ASP A 163 17.47 -1.50 -10.09
CA ASP A 163 17.66 -0.39 -9.15
C ASP A 163 17.49 -0.87 -7.71
N LYS A 164 18.55 -0.79 -6.92
CA LYS A 164 18.60 -1.31 -5.55
C LYS A 164 17.72 -0.57 -4.55
N ASN A 165 17.22 0.59 -4.92
CA ASN A 165 16.33 1.42 -4.12
C ASN A 165 14.87 1.31 -4.59
N VAL A 166 14.57 0.37 -5.49
CA VAL A 166 13.21 -0.01 -5.87
C VAL A 166 12.77 -1.22 -5.06
N ILE A 167 11.52 -1.20 -4.60
CA ILE A 167 10.89 -2.23 -3.75
C ILE A 167 9.61 -2.68 -4.44
N ALA A 168 9.41 -3.99 -4.56
CA ALA A 168 8.14 -4.54 -5.07
C ALA A 168 7.04 -4.39 -4.00
N ALA A 169 5.96 -3.68 -4.32
CA ALA A 169 4.81 -3.51 -3.45
C ALA A 169 3.72 -4.52 -3.82
N VAL A 170 3.31 -5.33 -2.87
CA VAL A 170 2.21 -6.30 -3.00
C VAL A 170 1.17 -6.11 -1.91
N HIS A 171 -0.08 -6.49 -2.19
CA HIS A 171 -1.15 -6.57 -1.21
C HIS A 171 -1.64 -8.00 -1.09
N CYS A 172 -2.00 -8.43 0.11
CA CYS A 172 -2.51 -9.78 0.31
C CYS A 172 -3.57 -9.84 1.40
N TYR A 173 -4.80 -10.10 1.00
CA TYR A 173 -5.94 -10.35 1.87
C TYR A 173 -6.43 -11.81 1.80
N TRP A 174 -5.54 -12.73 1.41
CA TRP A 174 -5.94 -14.14 1.32
C TRP A 174 -6.03 -14.80 2.69
N PRO A 175 -7.06 -15.66 2.90
CA PRO A 175 -8.22 -15.85 2.02
C PRO A 175 -9.25 -14.74 2.22
N MET A 176 -9.74 -14.15 1.14
CA MET A 176 -10.72 -13.05 1.20
C MET A 176 -12.05 -13.46 1.88
N SER A 177 -12.41 -14.73 1.84
CA SER A 177 -13.57 -15.25 2.57
C SER A 177 -13.48 -15.03 4.08
N PHE A 178 -12.26 -15.03 4.65
CA PHE A 178 -12.02 -14.72 6.05
C PHE A 178 -11.81 -13.22 6.27
N THR A 179 -10.91 -12.60 5.51
CA THR A 179 -10.49 -11.21 5.75
C THR A 179 -11.57 -10.17 5.42
N HIS A 180 -12.46 -10.48 4.47
CA HIS A 180 -13.54 -9.60 4.02
C HIS A 180 -14.92 -10.14 4.37
N GLN A 181 -15.02 -11.10 5.30
CA GLN A 181 -16.34 -11.57 5.73
C GLN A 181 -17.19 -10.41 6.24
N GLY A 182 -18.47 -10.38 5.85
CA GLY A 182 -19.41 -9.32 6.20
C GLY A 182 -19.22 -7.99 5.47
N ALA A 183 -18.24 -7.87 4.57
CA ALA A 183 -17.96 -6.64 3.81
C ALA A 183 -19.11 -6.31 2.85
N ASN A 184 -19.91 -5.30 3.19
CA ASN A 184 -21.13 -4.94 2.48
C ASN A 184 -20.92 -4.26 1.11
N TRP A 185 -19.68 -3.86 0.81
CA TRP A 185 -19.27 -3.29 -0.48
C TRP A 185 -18.81 -4.33 -1.50
N ILE A 186 -18.65 -5.60 -1.10
CA ILE A 186 -18.30 -6.70 -1.99
C ILE A 186 -19.50 -7.63 -2.13
N LYS A 187 -20.17 -7.55 -3.29
CA LYS A 187 -21.40 -8.25 -3.55
C LYS A 187 -21.32 -9.15 -4.77
N ASN A 188 -22.14 -10.17 -4.80
CA ASN A 188 -22.46 -10.95 -5.98
C ASN A 188 -23.41 -10.15 -6.91
N ASP A 189 -23.58 -10.60 -8.14
CA ASP A 189 -24.46 -9.95 -9.14
C ASP A 189 -25.93 -9.86 -8.67
N ASP A 190 -26.35 -10.76 -7.80
CA ASP A 190 -27.70 -10.76 -7.18
C ASP A 190 -27.84 -9.81 -5.95
N GLY A 191 -26.77 -9.08 -5.60
CA GLY A 191 -26.74 -8.13 -4.49
C GLY A 191 -26.46 -8.76 -3.12
N THR A 192 -26.33 -10.09 -3.01
CA THR A 192 -25.92 -10.76 -1.77
C THR A 192 -24.46 -10.51 -1.44
N LEU A 193 -24.08 -10.65 -0.15
CA LEU A 193 -22.68 -10.55 0.25
C LEU A 193 -21.86 -11.65 -0.40
N LYS A 194 -20.75 -11.28 -1.05
CA LYS A 194 -19.82 -12.26 -1.62
C LYS A 194 -19.12 -13.08 -0.55
N TYR A 195 -18.84 -12.46 0.60
CA TYR A 195 -18.18 -13.10 1.73
C TYR A 195 -19.07 -12.93 2.98
N PRO A 196 -20.00 -13.86 3.25
CA PRO A 196 -20.85 -13.81 4.44
C PRO A 196 -20.00 -14.02 5.72
N GLY A 197 -20.52 -13.53 6.86
CA GLY A 197 -19.84 -13.65 8.15
C GLY A 197 -19.83 -15.09 8.71
N GLY A 198 -19.12 -15.31 9.83
CA GLY A 198 -19.05 -16.57 10.54
C GLY A 198 -17.96 -17.52 10.02
N VAL A 199 -17.03 -17.02 9.21
CA VAL A 199 -15.89 -17.80 8.70
C VAL A 199 -14.77 -17.81 9.74
N LYS A 200 -14.25 -19.00 10.08
CA LYS A 200 -13.12 -19.18 10.98
C LYS A 200 -11.79 -19.18 10.24
N TYR A 201 -10.74 -18.78 10.94
CA TYR A 201 -9.37 -18.99 10.47
C TYR A 201 -8.95 -20.45 10.68
N THR A 202 -8.70 -21.14 9.58
CA THR A 202 -8.44 -22.61 9.59
C THR A 202 -7.05 -22.92 9.05
N ALA A 203 -6.60 -24.18 9.20
CA ALA A 203 -5.36 -24.65 8.59
C ALA A 203 -5.34 -24.47 7.05
N ALA A 204 -6.49 -24.58 6.37
CA ALA A 204 -6.59 -24.30 4.95
C ALA A 204 -6.38 -22.82 4.64
N ALA A 205 -6.97 -21.93 5.46
CA ALA A 205 -6.76 -20.47 5.33
C ALA A 205 -5.28 -20.11 5.56
N LYS A 206 -4.63 -20.72 6.55
CA LYS A 206 -3.19 -20.55 6.81
C LYS A 206 -2.35 -20.99 5.61
N ALA A 207 -2.66 -22.09 4.96
CA ALA A 207 -1.95 -22.54 3.76
C ALA A 207 -2.02 -21.54 2.59
N GLU A 208 -3.11 -20.77 2.48
CA GLU A 208 -3.19 -19.68 1.49
C GLU A 208 -2.23 -18.54 1.84
N VAL A 209 -2.13 -18.17 3.12
CA VAL A 209 -1.15 -17.15 3.59
C VAL A 209 0.28 -17.64 3.32
N GLU A 210 0.60 -18.89 3.68
CA GLU A 210 1.92 -19.50 3.41
C GLU A 210 2.27 -19.46 1.92
N SER A 211 1.30 -19.78 1.05
CA SER A 211 1.46 -19.73 -0.39
C SER A 211 1.76 -18.31 -0.89
N ALA A 212 1.06 -17.30 -0.36
CA ALA A 212 1.27 -15.91 -0.76
C ALA A 212 2.67 -15.41 -0.38
N ILE A 213 3.08 -15.66 0.86
CA ILE A 213 4.41 -15.25 1.35
C ILE A 213 5.52 -16.00 0.62
N LYS A 214 5.30 -17.29 0.30
CA LYS A 214 6.25 -18.06 -0.52
C LYS A 214 6.47 -17.44 -1.91
N ILE A 215 5.43 -17.00 -2.59
CA ILE A 215 5.54 -16.31 -3.90
C ILE A 215 6.44 -15.08 -3.76
N CYS A 216 6.19 -14.24 -2.74
CA CYS A 216 6.98 -13.04 -2.48
C CYS A 216 8.44 -13.37 -2.17
N LYS A 217 8.69 -14.37 -1.33
CA LYS A 217 10.02 -14.84 -0.97
C LYS A 217 10.79 -15.36 -2.18
N ASP A 218 10.18 -16.26 -2.97
CA ASP A 218 10.80 -16.84 -4.16
C ASP A 218 11.20 -15.74 -5.16
N PHE A 219 10.32 -14.73 -5.36
CA PHE A 219 10.64 -13.58 -6.22
C PHE A 219 11.79 -12.75 -5.68
N SER A 220 11.77 -12.43 -4.37
CA SER A 220 12.80 -11.65 -3.71
C SER A 220 14.18 -12.33 -3.82
N GLU A 221 14.25 -13.61 -3.53
CA GLU A 221 15.51 -14.38 -3.61
C GLU A 221 16.02 -14.50 -5.05
N LYS A 222 15.12 -14.80 -6.01
CA LYS A 222 15.46 -14.93 -7.44
C LYS A 222 16.05 -13.63 -8.02
N ASN A 223 15.46 -12.49 -7.65
CA ASN A 223 15.78 -11.20 -8.26
C ASN A 223 16.69 -10.31 -7.38
N ASN A 224 17.02 -10.74 -6.16
CA ASN A 224 17.72 -9.91 -5.15
C ASN A 224 17.06 -8.52 -4.99
N MET A 225 15.72 -8.50 -4.98
CA MET A 225 14.88 -7.32 -4.86
C MET A 225 14.07 -7.39 -3.59
N ALA A 226 14.01 -6.30 -2.84
CA ALA A 226 13.14 -6.23 -1.66
C ALA A 226 11.67 -6.30 -2.05
N VAL A 227 10.88 -7.00 -1.24
CA VAL A 227 9.41 -7.06 -1.33
C VAL A 227 8.83 -6.45 -0.07
N TRP A 228 7.81 -5.65 -0.24
CA TRP A 228 7.03 -5.04 0.82
C TRP A 228 5.55 -5.40 0.66
N LEU A 229 4.95 -5.89 1.75
CA LEU A 229 3.53 -6.17 1.83
C LEU A 229 2.81 -4.91 2.30
N GLY A 230 2.28 -4.14 1.35
CA GLY A 230 1.71 -2.80 1.60
C GLY A 230 0.37 -2.81 2.30
N GLU A 231 -0.41 -3.86 2.10
CA GLU A 231 -1.70 -4.01 2.76
C GLU A 231 -1.99 -5.48 3.08
N PHE A 232 -2.41 -5.74 4.31
CA PHE A 232 -3.08 -6.94 4.79
C PHE A 232 -3.88 -6.59 6.04
N GLY A 233 -4.90 -7.35 6.34
CA GLY A 233 -5.75 -7.09 7.52
C GLY A 233 -7.04 -7.90 7.49
N VAL A 234 -7.87 -7.70 8.50
CA VAL A 234 -9.19 -8.33 8.62
C VAL A 234 -10.25 -7.27 8.91
N TYR A 235 -11.34 -7.29 8.14
CA TYR A 235 -12.46 -6.37 8.34
C TYR A 235 -13.13 -6.59 9.70
N GLN A 236 -13.13 -5.56 10.53
CA GLN A 236 -13.60 -5.64 11.92
C GLN A 236 -15.13 -5.68 12.03
N GLY A 237 -15.85 -5.13 11.04
CA GLY A 237 -17.33 -5.14 11.00
C GLY A 237 -17.94 -6.49 10.59
N GLY A 238 -17.15 -7.48 10.24
CA GLY A 238 -17.61 -8.77 9.70
C GLY A 238 -17.92 -9.84 10.73
N GLY A 239 -17.63 -9.60 12.01
CA GLY A 239 -17.89 -10.54 13.09
C GLY A 239 -16.90 -11.72 13.15
N ALA A 240 -15.69 -11.56 12.59
CA ALA A 240 -14.61 -12.52 12.84
C ALA A 240 -14.29 -12.58 14.33
N ALA A 241 -14.07 -13.78 14.86
CA ALA A 241 -13.70 -13.95 16.27
C ALA A 241 -12.32 -13.32 16.53
N ALA A 242 -12.15 -12.66 17.67
CA ALA A 242 -10.92 -11.94 18.01
C ALA A 242 -9.70 -12.86 18.02
N GLU A 243 -9.85 -14.09 18.50
CA GLU A 243 -8.81 -15.12 18.49
C GLU A 243 -8.42 -15.55 17.08
N ASP A 244 -9.37 -15.64 16.15
CA ASP A 244 -9.10 -15.97 14.74
C ASP A 244 -8.37 -14.82 14.03
N VAL A 245 -8.75 -13.56 14.32
CA VAL A 245 -8.05 -12.37 13.81
C VAL A 245 -6.61 -12.35 14.29
N GLN A 246 -6.39 -12.55 15.60
CA GLN A 246 -5.06 -12.60 16.19
C GLN A 246 -4.21 -13.72 15.58
N ALA A 247 -4.76 -14.92 15.41
CA ALA A 247 -4.05 -16.06 14.83
C ALA A 247 -3.64 -15.79 13.37
N TYR A 248 -4.55 -15.23 12.56
CA TYR A 248 -4.27 -14.84 11.17
C TYR A 248 -3.11 -13.83 11.10
N LEU A 249 -3.19 -12.76 11.89
CA LEU A 249 -2.16 -11.71 11.89
C LEU A 249 -0.81 -12.26 12.39
N SER A 250 -0.81 -13.12 13.42
CA SER A 250 0.42 -13.75 13.94
C SER A 250 1.09 -14.64 12.90
N ASP A 251 0.32 -15.46 12.18
CA ASP A 251 0.87 -16.29 11.11
C ASP A 251 1.45 -15.43 10.00
N PHE A 252 0.75 -14.34 9.63
CA PHE A 252 1.18 -13.42 8.57
C PHE A 252 2.50 -12.74 8.92
N THR A 253 2.57 -12.08 10.07
CA THR A 253 3.76 -11.32 10.50
C THR A 253 4.96 -12.22 10.76
N LYS A 254 4.73 -13.41 11.32
CA LYS A 254 5.77 -14.43 11.52
C LYS A 254 6.38 -14.87 10.18
N LEU A 255 5.54 -15.24 9.21
CA LEU A 255 6.00 -15.67 7.89
C LEU A 255 6.74 -14.54 7.13
N CYS A 256 6.26 -13.30 7.25
CA CYS A 256 6.95 -12.12 6.72
C CYS A 256 8.34 -11.97 7.35
N GLY A 257 8.45 -12.06 8.67
CA GLY A 257 9.72 -11.95 9.39
C GLY A 257 10.71 -13.05 8.99
N GLU A 258 10.26 -14.32 8.92
CA GLU A 258 11.07 -15.46 8.47
C GLU A 258 11.54 -15.31 7.00
N SER A 259 10.76 -14.60 6.18
CA SER A 259 11.03 -14.34 4.76
C SER A 259 11.72 -13.01 4.50
N LYS A 260 12.00 -12.21 5.53
CA LYS A 260 12.57 -10.84 5.45
C LYS A 260 11.74 -9.90 4.57
N ILE A 261 10.43 -10.04 4.64
CA ILE A 261 9.45 -9.19 3.97
C ILE A 261 8.95 -8.17 4.98
N SER A 262 9.10 -6.88 4.68
CA SER A 262 8.50 -5.81 5.47
C SER A 262 7.01 -5.72 5.17
N TRP A 263 6.23 -5.21 6.13
CA TRP A 263 4.78 -5.15 5.98
C TRP A 263 4.18 -3.85 6.53
N CYS A 264 2.96 -3.52 6.08
CA CYS A 264 2.12 -2.46 6.60
C CYS A 264 0.70 -3.01 6.81
N TYR A 265 0.17 -2.86 8.02
CA TYR A 265 -1.18 -3.29 8.35
C TYR A 265 -2.21 -2.29 7.80
N TRP A 266 -3.22 -2.79 7.14
CA TRP A 266 -4.38 -2.01 6.75
C TRP A 266 -5.50 -2.24 7.75
N GLU A 267 -5.82 -1.30 8.67
CA GLU A 267 -5.36 0.10 8.68
C GLU A 267 -5.40 0.68 10.12
N TYR A 268 -5.29 2.01 10.26
CA TYR A 268 -5.28 2.65 11.57
C TYR A 268 -6.65 2.59 12.28
N ASN A 269 -7.72 3.26 11.78
CA ASN A 269 -8.95 3.50 12.54
C ASN A 269 -10.27 3.46 11.75
N VAL A 270 -10.32 2.81 10.59
CA VAL A 270 -11.58 2.66 9.82
C VAL A 270 -12.04 1.19 9.86
N GLY A 271 -12.47 0.62 8.73
CA GLY A 271 -13.11 -0.70 8.67
C GLY A 271 -12.23 -1.88 9.08
N PHE A 272 -10.92 -1.78 8.90
CA PHE A 272 -9.93 -2.79 9.31
C PHE A 272 -9.11 -2.34 10.53
N GLY A 273 -9.51 -1.26 11.16
CA GLY A 273 -8.72 -0.51 12.12
C GLY A 273 -8.04 -1.32 13.22
N ALA A 274 -6.75 -1.03 13.45
CA ALA A 274 -6.04 -1.46 14.65
C ALA A 274 -6.44 -0.64 15.88
N TYR A 275 -6.94 0.57 15.66
CA TYR A 275 -7.44 1.50 16.67
C TYR A 275 -8.94 1.76 16.44
N ASP A 276 -9.67 1.97 17.53
CA ASP A 276 -11.09 2.35 17.54
C ASP A 276 -11.25 3.59 18.40
N GLU A 277 -11.91 4.63 17.86
CA GLU A 277 -12.04 5.92 18.54
C GLU A 277 -12.77 5.84 19.89
N SER A 278 -13.60 4.82 20.07
CA SER A 278 -14.39 4.64 21.31
C SER A 278 -13.70 3.75 22.35
N THR A 279 -12.86 2.82 21.93
CA THR A 279 -12.24 1.81 22.82
C THR A 279 -10.72 1.82 22.84
N GLY A 280 -10.07 2.57 21.95
CA GLY A 280 -8.62 2.60 21.84
C GLY A 280 -8.05 1.49 20.94
N TRP A 281 -6.81 1.14 21.19
CA TRP A 281 -6.12 0.07 20.45
C TRP A 281 -6.78 -1.29 20.68
N ARG A 282 -6.87 -2.08 19.60
CA ARG A 282 -7.43 -3.43 19.66
C ARG A 282 -6.33 -4.42 20.06
N ASP A 283 -6.40 -4.94 21.30
CA ASP A 283 -5.39 -5.83 21.88
C ASP A 283 -5.12 -7.07 21.02
N ASN A 284 -6.17 -7.66 20.44
CA ASN A 284 -6.03 -8.84 19.57
C ASN A 284 -5.31 -8.53 18.25
N VAL A 285 -5.46 -7.30 17.73
CA VAL A 285 -4.75 -6.86 16.53
C VAL A 285 -3.29 -6.59 16.87
N LEU A 286 -3.00 -5.80 17.91
CA LEU A 286 -1.62 -5.53 18.32
C LEU A 286 -0.87 -6.83 18.68
N ALA A 287 -1.48 -7.70 19.47
CA ALA A 287 -0.87 -8.99 19.82
C ALA A 287 -0.62 -9.88 18.59
N GLY A 288 -1.56 -9.89 17.62
CA GLY A 288 -1.40 -10.58 16.35
C GLY A 288 -0.28 -10.02 15.48
N LEU A 289 -0.07 -8.70 15.53
CA LEU A 289 1.05 -8.04 14.85
C LEU A 289 2.40 -8.19 15.59
N GLY A 290 2.40 -8.71 16.83
CA GLY A 290 3.58 -8.79 17.70
C GLY A 290 3.98 -7.43 18.29
N LEU A 291 3.02 -6.53 18.44
CA LEU A 291 3.17 -5.15 18.91
C LEU A 291 2.42 -4.94 20.24
N GLY A 292 2.49 -3.73 20.80
CA GLY A 292 1.74 -3.38 22.02
C GLY A 292 2.33 -3.93 23.32
N GLN A 293 3.64 -4.21 23.36
CA GLN A 293 4.32 -4.73 24.57
C GLN A 293 5.07 -3.64 25.32
#